data_54144340c8179af6977285773a863808
#
_entry.id   54144340c8179af6977285773a863808
#
_cell.length_a   1.000
_cell.length_b   1.000
_cell.length_c   1.000
_cell.angle_alpha   90.00
_cell.angle_beta   90.00
_cell.angle_gamma   90.00
#
_symmetry.space_group_name_H-M   'P 1'
#
loop_
_entity.id
_entity.type
_entity.pdbx_description
1 polymer ?
#
loop_
_entity_poly.entity_id
_entity_poly.type
_entity_poly.pdbx_seq_one_letter_code
_entity_poly.pdbx_strand_id
1 'polypeptide(L)'
;LLLGLLCGLVNAALIHYTGISPLVITLGTLYLYGGGALLLSGMAGATGYEGIGGFPDSFTAFANLTFLGLPIPLVLFAVITVFFWLITHRGRFGRHLFLIGQNPRAARYAALSVNGMPYALYGLVGVASAIAALVMVSYFGSARSDLGRDLLMPALTAAVLGGANIYGGSGSVIGTALAALLVGYLQQGLQMVGIPNQ
;
A
#
# COMPACT_ATOMS: atom_id res chain seq x y z
N LEU A 1 10.31 -4.93 -6.30
CA LEU A 1 9.79 -5.65 -5.15
C LEU A 1 10.76 -5.60 -3.96
N LEU A 2 12.05 -5.87 -4.14
CA LEU A 2 13.05 -5.81 -3.07
C LEU A 2 13.14 -4.44 -2.40
N LEU A 3 13.09 -3.35 -3.19
CA LEU A 3 13.07 -1.99 -2.63
C LEU A 3 11.84 -1.73 -1.75
N GLY A 4 10.66 -2.18 -2.17
CA GLY A 4 9.46 -2.05 -1.36
C GLY A 4 9.55 -2.83 -0.05
N LEU A 5 10.07 -4.06 -0.10
CA LEU A 5 10.35 -4.84 1.10
C LEU A 5 11.32 -4.12 2.03
N LEU A 6 12.42 -3.57 1.51
CA LEU A 6 13.42 -2.84 2.31
C LEU A 6 12.80 -1.59 2.95
N CYS A 7 12.04 -0.78 2.20
CA CYS A 7 11.34 0.38 2.75
C CYS A 7 10.36 -0.01 3.86
N GLY A 8 9.63 -1.11 3.69
CA GLY A 8 8.75 -1.66 4.71
C GLY A 8 9.51 -2.09 5.97
N LEU A 9 10.62 -2.81 5.81
CA LEU A 9 11.46 -3.25 6.93
C LEU A 9 12.12 -2.06 7.66
N VAL A 10 12.54 -1.02 6.94
CA VAL A 10 13.05 0.22 7.54
C VAL A 10 11.98 0.90 8.39
N ASN A 11 10.73 0.99 7.91
CA ASN A 11 9.62 1.50 8.71
C ASN A 11 9.40 0.67 9.99
N ALA A 12 9.39 -0.65 9.86
CA ALA A 12 9.25 -1.54 11.02
C ALA A 12 10.38 -1.35 12.03
N ALA A 13 11.62 -1.24 11.55
CA ALA A 13 12.79 -1.01 12.39
C ALA A 13 12.70 0.34 13.12
N LEU A 14 12.35 1.41 12.41
CA LEU A 14 12.17 2.73 13.02
C LEU A 14 11.10 2.71 14.12
N ILE A 15 9.94 2.08 13.87
CA ILE A 15 8.87 1.95 14.85
C ILE A 15 9.35 1.15 16.07
N HIS A 16 10.09 0.07 15.83
CA HIS A 16 10.56 -0.82 16.91
C HIS A 16 11.60 -0.13 17.81
N TYR A 17 12.59 0.56 17.20
CA TYR A 17 13.70 1.17 17.96
C TYR A 17 13.31 2.49 18.62
N THR A 18 12.44 3.29 17.96
CA THR A 18 12.07 4.61 18.53
C THR A 18 10.90 4.53 19.51
N GLY A 19 10.03 3.51 19.38
CA GLY A 19 8.80 3.39 20.16
C GLY A 19 7.75 4.48 19.83
N ILE A 20 7.98 5.27 18.79
CA ILE A 20 7.06 6.33 18.33
C ILE A 20 5.87 5.69 17.61
N SER A 21 4.72 6.39 17.65
CA SER A 21 3.51 5.94 16.96
C SER A 21 3.77 5.61 15.49
N PRO A 22 3.29 4.47 14.99
CA PRO A 22 3.42 4.07 13.59
C PRO A 22 2.98 5.14 12.58
N LEU A 23 1.92 5.86 12.91
CA LEU A 23 1.40 6.94 12.05
C LEU A 23 2.45 8.04 11.82
N VAL A 24 3.14 8.48 12.88
CA VAL A 24 4.15 9.54 12.80
C VAL A 24 5.35 9.07 11.98
N ILE A 25 5.84 7.85 12.24
CA ILE A 25 6.98 7.28 11.50
C ILE A 25 6.65 7.15 10.01
N THR A 26 5.47 6.59 9.67
CA THR A 26 5.11 6.37 8.26
C THR A 26 4.86 7.67 7.51
N LEU A 27 4.32 8.70 8.16
CA LEU A 27 4.21 10.04 7.57
C LEU A 27 5.59 10.69 7.36
N GLY A 28 6.50 10.54 8.33
CA GLY A 28 7.88 11.04 8.17
C GLY A 28 8.61 10.35 7.02
N THR A 29 8.51 9.03 6.93
CA THR A 29 9.14 8.24 5.86
C THR A 29 8.48 8.46 4.49
N LEU A 30 7.20 8.84 4.43
CA LEU A 30 6.55 9.25 3.18
C LEU A 30 7.33 10.42 2.52
N TYR A 31 7.65 11.45 3.32
CA TYR A 31 8.43 12.60 2.82
C TYR A 31 9.89 12.24 2.55
N LEU A 32 10.48 11.38 3.39
CA LEU A 32 11.86 10.91 3.18
C LEU A 32 12.00 10.14 1.87
N TYR A 33 11.10 9.18 1.62
CA TYR A 33 11.12 8.38 0.39
C TYR A 33 10.74 9.21 -0.84
N GLY A 34 9.77 10.11 -0.71
CA GLY A 34 9.41 11.05 -1.77
C GLY A 34 10.55 11.98 -2.17
N GLY A 35 11.25 12.56 -1.18
CA GLY A 35 12.42 13.38 -1.41
C GLY A 35 13.58 12.57 -2.00
N GLY A 36 13.81 11.36 -1.50
CA GLY A 36 14.80 10.43 -2.06
C GLY A 36 14.52 10.06 -3.50
N ALA A 37 13.25 9.78 -3.84
CA ALA A 37 12.83 9.49 -5.21
C ALA A 37 13.08 10.68 -6.15
N LEU A 38 12.82 11.91 -5.68
CA LEU A 38 13.08 13.12 -6.45
C LEU A 38 14.56 13.33 -6.70
N LEU A 39 15.42 13.12 -5.70
CA LEU A 39 16.87 13.21 -5.84
C LEU A 39 17.40 12.17 -6.84
N LEU A 40 16.97 10.91 -6.72
CA LEU A 40 17.37 9.84 -7.64
C LEU A 40 16.89 10.10 -9.08
N SER A 41 15.69 10.62 -9.24
CA SER A 41 15.14 11.01 -10.54
C SER A 41 15.96 12.13 -11.17
N GLY A 42 16.36 13.15 -10.39
CA GLY A 42 17.22 14.22 -10.85
C GLY A 42 18.62 13.75 -11.27
N MET A 43 19.20 12.80 -10.53
CA MET A 43 20.49 12.16 -10.90
C MET A 43 20.39 11.32 -12.18
N ALA A 44 19.21 10.77 -12.49
CA ALA A 44 18.94 10.06 -13.73
C ALA A 44 18.60 10.97 -14.92
N GLY A 45 18.69 12.29 -14.75
CA GLY A 45 18.45 13.27 -15.82
C GLY A 45 16.98 13.65 -16.04
N ALA A 46 16.07 13.17 -15.18
CA ALA A 46 14.69 13.61 -15.21
C ALA A 46 14.53 14.89 -14.39
N THR A 47 14.00 15.94 -15.02
CA THR A 47 13.78 17.23 -14.36
C THR A 47 12.48 17.21 -13.56
N GLY A 48 12.61 17.23 -12.24
CA GLY A 48 11.45 17.40 -11.35
C GLY A 48 10.39 16.29 -11.45
N TYR A 49 9.17 16.63 -11.85
CA TYR A 49 8.02 15.73 -11.94
C TYR A 49 7.79 15.16 -13.35
N GLU A 50 8.67 15.40 -14.32
CA GLU A 50 8.49 14.90 -15.70
C GLU A 50 8.50 13.37 -15.78
N GLY A 51 9.19 12.74 -14.83
CA GLY A 51 9.27 11.28 -14.75
C GLY A 51 10.24 10.68 -15.77
N ILE A 52 10.55 9.42 -15.55
CA ILE A 52 11.42 8.62 -16.42
C ILE A 52 10.49 7.79 -17.30
N GLY A 53 10.56 8.04 -18.62
CA GLY A 53 9.83 7.29 -19.65
C GLY A 53 10.75 6.34 -20.42
N GLY A 54 10.27 5.86 -21.59
CA GLY A 54 11.05 4.99 -22.48
C GLY A 54 11.07 3.53 -22.05
N PHE A 55 10.04 3.09 -21.33
CA PHE A 55 9.87 1.67 -21.00
C PHE A 55 9.54 0.84 -22.25
N PRO A 56 9.96 -0.43 -22.30
CA PRO A 56 9.60 -1.34 -23.38
C PRO A 56 8.09 -1.47 -23.55
N ASP A 57 7.61 -1.57 -24.79
CA ASP A 57 6.18 -1.69 -25.09
C ASP A 57 5.53 -2.90 -24.42
N SER A 58 6.28 -3.98 -24.22
CA SER A 58 5.82 -5.16 -23.48
C SER A 58 5.48 -4.86 -22.01
N PHE A 59 6.17 -3.91 -21.39
CA PHE A 59 5.90 -3.51 -20.02
C PHE A 59 4.71 -2.55 -19.93
N THR A 60 4.62 -1.57 -20.81
CA THR A 60 3.49 -0.63 -20.84
C THR A 60 2.19 -1.28 -21.30
N ALA A 61 2.28 -2.28 -22.18
CA ALA A 61 1.14 -3.09 -22.59
C ALA A 61 0.58 -3.95 -21.44
N PHE A 62 1.40 -4.34 -20.46
CA PHE A 62 1.00 -5.25 -19.37
C PHE A 62 -0.24 -4.77 -18.60
N ALA A 63 -0.30 -3.49 -18.24
CA ALA A 63 -1.47 -2.94 -17.52
C ALA A 63 -2.72 -2.81 -18.40
N ASN A 64 -2.54 -2.79 -19.73
CA ASN A 64 -3.63 -2.68 -20.72
C ASN A 64 -4.10 -4.04 -21.25
N LEU A 65 -3.41 -5.13 -20.90
CA LEU A 65 -3.85 -6.48 -21.25
C LEU A 65 -5.14 -6.84 -20.53
N THR A 66 -5.98 -7.61 -21.21
CA THR A 66 -7.20 -8.16 -20.63
C THR A 66 -7.07 -9.67 -20.47
N PHE A 67 -7.44 -10.17 -19.31
CA PHE A 67 -7.54 -11.60 -19.04
C PHE A 67 -9.02 -11.97 -18.82
N LEU A 68 -9.58 -12.85 -19.64
CA LEU A 68 -11.01 -13.21 -19.64
C LEU A 68 -11.96 -11.99 -19.78
N GLY A 69 -11.53 -10.95 -20.52
CA GLY A 69 -12.32 -9.72 -20.66
C GLY A 69 -12.20 -8.73 -19.49
N LEU A 70 -11.41 -9.03 -18.47
CA LEU A 70 -11.13 -8.15 -17.33
C LEU A 70 -9.74 -7.53 -17.45
N PRO A 71 -9.55 -6.24 -17.12
CA PRO A 71 -8.24 -5.60 -17.07
C PRO A 71 -7.32 -6.32 -16.08
N ILE A 72 -6.05 -6.53 -16.43
CA ILE A 72 -5.06 -7.17 -15.53
C ILE A 72 -4.94 -6.48 -14.17
N PRO A 73 -4.96 -5.14 -14.04
CA PRO A 73 -4.95 -4.49 -12.73
C PRO A 73 -6.08 -4.96 -11.80
N LEU A 74 -7.29 -5.18 -12.34
CA LEU A 74 -8.43 -5.68 -11.56
C LEU A 74 -8.22 -7.13 -11.12
N VAL A 75 -7.67 -7.97 -11.99
CA VAL A 75 -7.34 -9.36 -11.66
C VAL A 75 -6.27 -9.41 -10.57
N LEU A 76 -5.22 -8.61 -10.68
CA LEU A 76 -4.16 -8.48 -9.66
C LEU A 76 -4.73 -7.98 -8.32
N PHE A 77 -5.61 -7.00 -8.35
CA PHE A 77 -6.30 -6.51 -7.15
C PHE A 77 -7.09 -7.63 -6.48
N ALA A 78 -7.84 -8.41 -7.23
CA ALA A 78 -8.59 -9.55 -6.69
C ALA A 78 -7.66 -10.63 -6.10
N VAL A 79 -6.58 -10.98 -6.80
CA VAL A 79 -5.59 -11.96 -6.33
C VAL A 79 -4.93 -11.49 -5.03
N ILE A 80 -4.48 -10.23 -4.97
CA ILE A 80 -3.87 -9.65 -3.77
C ILE A 80 -4.88 -9.60 -2.62
N THR A 81 -6.13 -9.22 -2.88
CA THR A 81 -7.20 -9.21 -1.88
C THR A 81 -7.43 -10.60 -1.30
N VAL A 82 -7.56 -11.63 -2.15
CA VAL A 82 -7.72 -13.02 -1.71
C VAL A 82 -6.51 -13.49 -0.90
N PHE A 83 -5.31 -13.17 -1.34
CA PHE A 83 -4.06 -13.52 -0.64
C PHE A 83 -4.02 -12.91 0.76
N PHE A 84 -4.27 -11.61 0.89
CA PHE A 84 -4.31 -10.95 2.20
C PHE A 84 -5.47 -11.43 3.06
N TRP A 85 -6.62 -11.73 2.46
CA TRP A 85 -7.75 -12.30 3.17
C TRP A 85 -7.41 -13.68 3.77
N LEU A 86 -6.79 -14.56 2.99
CA LEU A 86 -6.37 -15.87 3.45
C LEU A 86 -5.38 -15.78 4.62
N ILE A 87 -4.35 -14.94 4.49
CA ILE A 87 -3.34 -14.75 5.54
C ILE A 87 -3.96 -14.15 6.81
N THR A 88 -4.86 -13.17 6.66
CA THR A 88 -5.39 -12.42 7.79
C THR A 88 -6.55 -13.13 8.47
N HIS A 89 -7.48 -13.74 7.71
CA HIS A 89 -8.69 -14.33 8.29
C HIS A 89 -8.59 -15.84 8.49
N ARG A 90 -7.81 -16.55 7.68
CA ARG A 90 -7.64 -18.02 7.80
C ARG A 90 -6.30 -18.40 8.41
N GLY A 91 -5.27 -17.56 8.27
CA GLY A 91 -3.90 -17.81 8.74
C GLY A 91 -3.73 -17.66 10.26
N ARG A 92 -2.69 -18.31 10.80
CA ARG A 92 -2.21 -18.09 12.18
C ARG A 92 -1.70 -16.65 12.35
N PHE A 93 -1.09 -16.12 11.29
CA PHE A 93 -0.55 -14.75 11.25
C PHE A 93 -1.61 -13.70 11.61
N GLY A 94 -2.77 -13.75 10.96
CA GLY A 94 -3.84 -12.77 11.23
C GLY A 94 -4.43 -12.89 12.63
N ARG A 95 -4.58 -14.10 13.15
CA ARG A 95 -5.03 -14.28 14.56
C ARG A 95 -4.07 -13.62 15.53
N HIS A 96 -2.75 -13.82 15.37
CA HIS A 96 -1.74 -13.16 16.20
C HIS A 96 -1.78 -11.65 16.02
N LEU A 97 -1.95 -11.16 14.79
CA LEU A 97 -2.05 -9.74 14.48
C LEU A 97 -3.21 -9.06 15.22
N PHE A 98 -4.40 -9.64 15.18
CA PHE A 98 -5.57 -9.11 15.87
C PHE A 98 -5.43 -9.17 17.40
N LEU A 99 -4.90 -10.25 17.95
CA LEU A 99 -4.65 -10.37 19.38
C LEU A 99 -3.64 -9.33 19.88
N ILE A 100 -2.54 -9.15 19.16
CA ILE A 100 -1.54 -8.12 19.50
C ILE A 100 -2.15 -6.71 19.39
N GLY A 101 -2.97 -6.47 18.36
CA GLY A 101 -3.63 -5.17 18.17
C GLY A 101 -4.67 -4.85 19.26
N GLN A 102 -5.34 -5.85 19.82
CA GLN A 102 -6.30 -5.66 20.91
C GLN A 102 -5.61 -5.38 22.25
N ASN A 103 -4.61 -6.17 22.61
CA ASN A 103 -3.87 -5.98 23.87
C ASN A 103 -2.44 -6.53 23.75
N PRO A 104 -1.46 -5.66 23.48
CA PRO A 104 -0.05 -6.07 23.33
C PRO A 104 0.53 -6.69 24.62
N ARG A 105 0.04 -6.27 25.81
CA ARG A 105 0.52 -6.84 27.09
C ARG A 105 0.02 -8.27 27.25
N ALA A 106 -1.26 -8.52 27.03
CA ALA A 106 -1.83 -9.86 27.09
C ALA A 106 -1.18 -10.80 26.06
N ALA A 107 -0.93 -10.31 24.86
CA ALA A 107 -0.25 -11.06 23.79
C ALA A 107 1.18 -11.50 24.21
N ARG A 108 1.92 -10.67 24.93
CA ARG A 108 3.24 -11.03 25.49
C ARG A 108 3.14 -12.15 26.53
N TYR A 109 2.15 -12.11 27.42
CA TYR A 109 1.92 -13.19 28.37
C TYR A 109 1.54 -14.51 27.70
N ALA A 110 0.90 -14.45 26.53
CA ALA A 110 0.60 -15.62 25.71
C ALA A 110 1.78 -16.09 24.83
N ALA A 111 3.00 -15.61 25.12
CA ALA A 111 4.24 -15.93 24.38
C ALA A 111 4.19 -15.61 22.86
N LEU A 112 3.34 -14.67 22.45
CA LEU A 112 3.32 -14.19 21.06
C LEU A 112 4.48 -13.22 20.80
N SER A 113 5.09 -13.33 19.62
CA SER A 113 6.21 -12.45 19.21
C SER A 113 5.71 -11.05 18.81
N VAL A 114 5.42 -10.21 19.82
CA VAL A 114 4.95 -8.83 19.60
C VAL A 114 5.97 -7.99 18.83
N ASN A 115 7.26 -8.23 19.05
CA ASN A 115 8.33 -7.45 18.40
C ASN A 115 8.59 -7.86 16.96
N GLY A 116 8.37 -9.12 16.57
CA GLY A 116 8.59 -9.61 15.21
C GLY A 116 7.43 -9.32 14.25
N MET A 117 6.22 -9.16 14.80
CA MET A 117 5.01 -8.97 14.00
C MET A 117 5.03 -7.71 13.12
N PRO A 118 5.50 -6.53 13.60
CA PRO A 118 5.61 -5.35 12.76
C PRO A 118 6.50 -5.56 11.54
N TYR A 119 7.62 -6.26 11.67
CA TYR A 119 8.53 -6.53 10.54
C TYR A 119 7.85 -7.33 9.44
N ALA A 120 7.12 -8.38 9.80
CA ALA A 120 6.37 -9.18 8.82
C ALA A 120 5.24 -8.35 8.18
N LEU A 121 4.51 -7.55 8.97
CA LEU A 121 3.41 -6.72 8.49
C LEU A 121 3.91 -5.63 7.52
N TYR A 122 4.88 -4.83 7.94
CA TYR A 122 5.41 -3.74 7.10
C TYR A 122 6.18 -4.26 5.89
N GLY A 123 6.83 -5.43 6.01
CA GLY A 123 7.44 -6.11 4.86
C GLY A 123 6.40 -6.51 3.82
N LEU A 124 5.29 -7.12 4.23
CA LEU A 124 4.18 -7.48 3.34
C LEU A 124 3.53 -6.25 2.69
N VAL A 125 3.29 -5.20 3.47
CA VAL A 125 2.75 -3.93 2.95
C VAL A 125 3.72 -3.30 1.95
N GLY A 126 5.03 -3.30 2.23
CA GLY A 126 6.05 -2.79 1.32
C GLY A 126 6.08 -3.53 -0.01
N VAL A 127 5.96 -4.86 0.01
CA VAL A 127 5.85 -5.66 -1.23
C VAL A 127 4.58 -5.36 -1.99
N ALA A 128 3.43 -5.26 -1.31
CA ALA A 128 2.16 -4.92 -1.95
C ALA A 128 2.19 -3.52 -2.58
N SER A 129 2.78 -2.53 -1.90
CA SER A 129 2.98 -1.18 -2.43
C SER A 129 3.88 -1.17 -3.66
N ALA A 130 4.94 -1.99 -3.67
CA ALA A 130 5.81 -2.12 -4.85
C ALA A 130 5.09 -2.75 -6.05
N ILE A 131 4.19 -3.71 -5.83
CA ILE A 131 3.35 -4.27 -6.90
C ILE A 131 2.40 -3.20 -7.44
N ALA A 132 1.75 -2.44 -6.56
CA ALA A 132 0.88 -1.34 -6.97
C ALA A 132 1.64 -0.28 -7.79
N ALA A 133 2.86 0.10 -7.35
CA ALA A 133 3.71 1.03 -8.08
C ALA A 133 4.08 0.53 -9.48
N LEU A 134 4.42 -0.76 -9.64
CA LEU A 134 4.70 -1.36 -10.95
C LEU A 134 3.49 -1.31 -11.87
N VAL A 135 2.30 -1.59 -11.35
CA VAL A 135 1.05 -1.49 -12.14
C VAL A 135 0.79 -0.04 -12.57
N MET A 136 0.99 0.93 -11.66
CA MET A 136 0.81 2.35 -11.99
C MET A 136 1.81 2.83 -13.05
N VAL A 137 3.09 2.48 -12.90
CA VAL A 137 4.13 2.84 -13.89
C VAL A 137 3.84 2.19 -15.24
N SER A 138 3.39 0.94 -15.28
CA SER A 138 2.97 0.27 -16.51
C SER A 138 1.76 0.96 -17.15
N TYR A 139 0.78 1.38 -16.35
CA TYR A 139 -0.43 2.04 -16.85
C TYR A 139 -0.15 3.43 -17.42
N PHE A 140 0.65 4.25 -16.72
CA PHE A 140 0.99 5.61 -17.15
C PHE A 140 2.15 5.66 -18.14
N GLY A 141 2.89 4.57 -18.34
CA GLY A 141 4.09 4.51 -19.19
C GLY A 141 5.24 5.39 -18.70
N SER A 142 5.17 5.88 -17.47
CA SER A 142 6.13 6.85 -16.92
C SER A 142 6.28 6.61 -15.41
N ALA A 143 7.53 6.58 -14.92
CA ALA A 143 7.85 6.51 -13.51
C ALA A 143 8.09 7.93 -12.97
N ARG A 144 7.12 8.45 -12.23
CA ARG A 144 7.14 9.80 -11.64
C ARG A 144 7.23 9.71 -10.12
N SER A 145 7.91 10.66 -9.51
CA SER A 145 8.09 10.72 -8.04
C SER A 145 6.82 11.14 -7.27
N ASP A 146 5.82 11.70 -7.96
CA ASP A 146 4.54 12.10 -7.40
C ASP A 146 3.44 11.03 -7.53
N LEU A 147 3.69 9.95 -8.30
CA LEU A 147 2.75 8.84 -8.43
C LEU A 147 2.44 8.24 -7.05
N GLY A 148 1.15 8.19 -6.72
CA GLY A 148 0.69 7.66 -5.44
C GLY A 148 0.56 8.66 -4.30
N ARG A 149 1.01 9.92 -4.46
CA ARG A 149 0.86 10.95 -3.42
C ARG A 149 -0.62 11.20 -3.10
N ASP A 150 -1.45 11.26 -4.12
CA ASP A 150 -2.89 11.52 -3.98
C ASP A 150 -3.68 10.29 -3.53
N LEU A 151 -3.04 9.11 -3.44
CA LEU A 151 -3.70 7.89 -2.98
C LEU A 151 -3.80 7.76 -1.46
N LEU A 152 -3.08 8.59 -0.69
CA LEU A 152 -3.06 8.49 0.78
C LEU A 152 -4.44 8.65 1.39
N MET A 153 -5.15 9.72 1.03
CA MET A 153 -6.49 10.00 1.60
C MET A 153 -7.56 9.00 1.13
N PRO A 154 -7.66 8.64 -0.16
CA PRO A 154 -8.54 7.56 -0.61
C PRO A 154 -8.26 6.21 0.06
N ALA A 155 -6.99 5.86 0.26
CA ALA A 155 -6.60 4.61 0.90
C ALA A 155 -7.00 4.59 2.38
N LEU A 156 -6.78 5.70 3.12
CA LEU A 156 -7.25 5.85 4.49
C LEU A 156 -8.77 5.75 4.59
N THR A 157 -9.48 6.45 3.71
CA THR A 157 -10.95 6.43 3.65
C THR A 157 -11.45 5.00 3.38
N ALA A 158 -10.86 4.30 2.41
CA ALA A 158 -11.22 2.93 2.10
C ALA A 158 -10.95 1.98 3.26
N ALA A 159 -9.85 2.15 3.99
CA ALA A 159 -9.53 1.32 5.15
C ALA A 159 -10.55 1.51 6.28
N VAL A 160 -10.86 2.76 6.63
CA VAL A 160 -11.81 3.09 7.70
C VAL A 160 -13.24 2.68 7.32
N LEU A 161 -13.68 3.02 6.11
CA LEU A 161 -15.00 2.65 5.59
C LEU A 161 -15.15 1.13 5.49
N GLY A 162 -14.07 0.42 5.17
CA GLY A 162 -14.01 -1.03 5.12
C GLY A 162 -14.00 -1.74 6.47
N GLY A 163 -14.04 -0.95 7.58
CA GLY A 163 -14.14 -1.46 8.95
C GLY A 163 -12.81 -1.73 9.64
N ALA A 164 -11.69 -1.17 9.14
CA ALA A 164 -10.43 -1.21 9.85
C ALA A 164 -10.44 -0.23 11.02
N ASN A 165 -10.11 -0.73 12.21
CA ASN A 165 -9.97 0.12 13.39
C ASN A 165 -8.60 0.79 13.39
N ILE A 166 -8.58 2.12 13.43
CA ILE A 166 -7.36 2.94 13.46
C ILE A 166 -6.48 2.62 14.68
N TYR A 167 -7.11 2.27 15.81
CA TYR A 167 -6.41 1.89 17.03
C TYR A 167 -5.92 0.44 17.03
N GLY A 168 -6.24 -0.32 15.98
CA GLY A 168 -5.84 -1.72 15.83
C GLY A 168 -6.84 -2.73 16.40
N GLY A 169 -6.50 -4.00 16.29
CA GLY A 169 -7.23 -5.11 16.90
C GLY A 169 -8.45 -5.62 16.14
N SER A 170 -8.93 -4.91 15.12
CA SER A 170 -10.03 -5.36 14.26
C SER A 170 -9.93 -4.75 12.86
N GLY A 171 -10.45 -5.48 11.87
CA GLY A 171 -10.49 -5.05 10.47
C GLY A 171 -10.99 -6.14 9.56
N SER A 172 -11.46 -5.77 8.37
CA SER A 172 -11.93 -6.68 7.35
C SER A 172 -11.25 -6.39 6.02
N VAL A 173 -10.46 -7.35 5.51
CA VAL A 173 -9.80 -7.21 4.20
C VAL A 173 -10.82 -7.10 3.08
N ILE A 174 -11.87 -7.91 3.11
CA ILE A 174 -12.95 -7.85 2.09
C ILE A 174 -13.68 -6.51 2.18
N GLY A 175 -14.01 -6.06 3.40
CA GLY A 175 -14.63 -4.75 3.61
C GLY A 175 -13.79 -3.62 3.03
N THR A 176 -12.48 -3.62 3.31
CA THR A 176 -11.54 -2.62 2.78
C THR A 176 -11.43 -2.68 1.25
N ALA A 177 -11.41 -3.87 0.66
CA ALA A 177 -11.36 -4.03 -0.79
C ALA A 177 -12.64 -3.50 -1.47
N LEU A 178 -13.82 -3.81 -0.93
CA LEU A 178 -15.08 -3.27 -1.43
C LEU A 178 -15.17 -1.75 -1.27
N ALA A 179 -14.72 -1.24 -0.12
CA ALA A 179 -14.66 0.20 0.12
C ALA A 179 -13.69 0.92 -0.84
N ALA A 180 -12.54 0.30 -1.15
CA ALA A 180 -11.60 0.85 -2.12
C ALA A 180 -12.21 0.96 -3.52
N LEU A 181 -12.94 -0.06 -3.97
CA LEU A 181 -13.69 -0.01 -5.24
C LEU A 181 -14.74 1.09 -5.21
N LEU A 182 -15.53 1.16 -4.12
CA LEU A 182 -16.56 2.18 -3.97
C LEU A 182 -15.99 3.60 -4.02
N VAL A 183 -14.91 3.87 -3.26
CA VAL A 183 -14.22 5.16 -3.24
C VAL A 183 -13.68 5.50 -4.63
N GLY A 184 -13.05 4.54 -5.32
CA GLY A 184 -12.54 4.72 -6.67
C GLY A 184 -13.64 5.06 -7.67
N TYR A 185 -14.76 4.36 -7.64
CA TYR A 185 -15.92 4.66 -8.51
C TYR A 185 -16.56 6.00 -8.19
N LEU A 186 -16.67 6.36 -6.91
CA LEU A 186 -17.17 7.69 -6.51
C LEU A 186 -16.27 8.82 -7.02
N GLN A 187 -14.95 8.68 -6.86
CA GLN A 187 -14.00 9.68 -7.37
C GLN A 187 -14.11 9.83 -8.90
N GLN A 188 -14.18 8.72 -9.62
CA GLN A 188 -14.34 8.75 -11.07
C GLN A 188 -15.69 9.38 -11.49
N GLY A 189 -16.76 9.05 -10.78
CA GLY A 189 -18.08 9.64 -11.02
C GLY A 189 -18.11 11.14 -10.77
N LEU A 190 -17.49 11.62 -9.71
CA LEU A 190 -17.39 13.05 -9.40
C LEU A 190 -16.58 13.81 -10.45
N GLN A 191 -15.48 13.22 -10.94
CA GLN A 191 -14.68 13.80 -12.04
C GLN A 191 -15.52 13.95 -13.33
N MET A 192 -16.35 12.96 -13.66
CA MET A 192 -17.23 13.05 -14.85
C MET A 192 -18.28 14.15 -14.74
N VAL A 193 -18.71 14.51 -13.52
CA VAL A 193 -19.64 15.61 -13.27
C VAL A 193 -18.92 16.98 -13.22
N GLY A 194 -17.58 16.99 -13.36
CA GLY A 194 -16.79 18.22 -13.37
C GLY A 194 -16.50 18.79 -11.98
N ILE A 195 -16.66 18.00 -10.92
CA ILE A 195 -16.27 18.38 -9.56
C ILE A 195 -14.80 18.03 -9.38
N PRO A 196 -13.90 19.02 -9.20
CA PRO A 196 -12.48 18.73 -9.00
C PRO A 196 -12.25 17.99 -7.68
N ASN A 197 -11.41 16.96 -7.70
CA ASN A 197 -10.94 16.29 -6.49
C ASN A 197 -9.94 17.24 -5.79
N GLN A 198 -10.40 17.99 -4.81
CA GLN A 198 -9.55 18.71 -3.86
C GLN A 198 -9.52 18.01 -2.53
#